data_4bd80ec67d7e599935f25920cbaaa8d8
#
_entry.id   4bd80ec67d7e599935f25920cbaaa8d8
#
_cell.length_a   1.000
_cell.length_b   1.000
_cell.length_c   1.000
_cell.angle_alpha   90.00
_cell.angle_beta   90.00
_cell.angle_gamma   90.00
#
_symmetry.space_group_name_H-M   'P 1'
#
loop_
_entity.id
_entity.type
_entity.pdbx_description
1 polymer ?
#
loop_
_entity_poly.entity_id
_entity_poly.type
_entity_poly.pdbx_seq_one_letter_code
_entity_poly.pdbx_strand_id
1 'polypeptide(L)'
;LESEDEEAIESAIVSLREKANEFFKEYDQEVDQKLFAAGMSAYYSISPKEYVPEVISGAMEKYKCSPKWAKKTYKKSIFVNKERLMSFLESPSVKKIKNDPIYKVQSGILDFYFNVLSPINNEAESKLMNAERLLIKALREMYPDGDFYSDANFTMRMTYGTVNSYIAADAVTYDYYTTLEGVIAKMDNTNPEFVVPEMLVSLYESKDYGNYANEDGELPVCFISNNDITGGNSGSPVLNGYGHLVGCAFDGNWEAMSGDIAFEPELQRCISVDARYILFIIDKFAGATHIIDELTLIDSSWYEEQEIAQALENEMIDSLVNDDNEKK
;
A
#
# COMPACT_ATOMS: atom_id res chain seq x y z
N LEU A 1 -32.88 -2.66 8.26
CA LEU A 1 -34.02 -3.22 9.05
C LEU A 1 -34.84 -2.14 9.75
N GLU A 2 -34.29 -0.95 9.97
CA GLU A 2 -35.01 0.20 10.59
C GLU A 2 -35.58 1.14 9.52
N SER A 3 -35.26 0.95 8.24
CA SER A 3 -35.64 1.83 7.13
C SER A 3 -37.05 1.60 6.59
N GLU A 4 -37.75 0.52 6.96
CA GLU A 4 -39.06 0.09 6.41
C GLU A 4 -39.10 -0.13 4.88
N ASP A 5 -37.96 -0.04 4.18
CA ASP A 5 -37.81 -0.28 2.75
C ASP A 5 -37.48 -1.77 2.54
N GLU A 6 -38.47 -2.53 2.11
CA GLU A 6 -38.36 -4.00 1.92
C GLU A 6 -37.35 -4.34 0.81
N GLU A 7 -37.29 -3.60 -0.28
CA GLU A 7 -36.39 -3.87 -1.40
C GLU A 7 -34.92 -3.60 -1.01
N ALA A 8 -34.68 -2.51 -0.28
CA ALA A 8 -33.35 -2.20 0.26
C ALA A 8 -32.91 -3.24 1.31
N ILE A 9 -33.83 -3.75 2.14
CA ILE A 9 -33.55 -4.80 3.11
C ILE A 9 -33.18 -6.10 2.39
N GLU A 10 -33.93 -6.52 1.37
CA GLU A 10 -33.66 -7.73 0.61
C GLU A 10 -32.32 -7.66 -0.12
N SER A 11 -32.03 -6.55 -0.80
CA SER A 11 -30.75 -6.29 -1.44
C SER A 11 -29.59 -6.35 -0.44
N ALA A 12 -29.74 -5.74 0.74
CA ALA A 12 -28.73 -5.80 1.79
C ALA A 12 -28.50 -7.22 2.31
N ILE A 13 -29.55 -8.04 2.44
CA ILE A 13 -29.45 -9.44 2.86
C ILE A 13 -28.66 -10.26 1.84
N VAL A 14 -28.92 -10.07 0.53
CA VAL A 14 -28.19 -10.76 -0.55
C VAL A 14 -26.70 -10.39 -0.47
N SER A 15 -26.38 -9.12 -0.44
CA SER A 15 -24.99 -8.64 -0.32
C SER A 15 -24.28 -9.16 0.95
N LEU A 16 -24.98 -9.19 2.09
CA LEU A 16 -24.42 -9.71 3.33
C LEU A 16 -24.17 -11.22 3.27
N ARG A 17 -25.01 -12.00 2.57
CA ARG A 17 -24.78 -13.44 2.37
C ARG A 17 -23.50 -13.70 1.56
N GLU A 18 -23.29 -12.95 0.49
CA GLU A 18 -22.08 -13.06 -0.34
C GLU A 18 -20.84 -12.72 0.47
N LYS A 19 -20.83 -11.57 1.14
CA LYS A 19 -19.72 -11.14 2.00
C LYS A 19 -19.45 -12.12 3.15
N ALA A 20 -20.48 -12.66 3.77
CA ALA A 20 -20.31 -13.66 4.82
C ALA A 20 -19.71 -14.96 4.27
N ASN A 21 -20.13 -15.41 3.08
CA ASN A 21 -19.55 -16.60 2.45
C ASN A 21 -18.05 -16.41 2.16
N GLU A 22 -17.66 -15.22 1.70
CA GLU A 22 -16.26 -14.89 1.47
C GLU A 22 -15.47 -14.82 2.79
N PHE A 23 -15.94 -14.05 3.75
CA PHE A 23 -15.32 -13.88 5.06
C PHE A 23 -15.04 -15.23 5.76
N PHE A 24 -16.01 -16.14 5.76
CA PHE A 24 -15.87 -17.43 6.45
C PHE A 24 -15.03 -18.47 5.70
N LYS A 25 -14.44 -18.16 4.53
CA LYS A 25 -13.46 -19.04 3.88
C LYS A 25 -12.15 -19.12 4.67
N GLU A 26 -11.72 -17.97 5.20
CA GLU A 26 -10.43 -17.83 5.90
C GLU A 26 -10.57 -17.55 7.40
N TYR A 27 -11.80 -17.37 7.89
CA TYR A 27 -12.07 -17.03 9.29
C TYR A 27 -11.82 -18.20 10.23
N ASP A 28 -10.91 -18.01 11.19
CA ASP A 28 -10.66 -18.92 12.31
C ASP A 28 -11.25 -18.36 13.60
N GLN A 29 -12.37 -18.98 14.05
CA GLN A 29 -13.06 -18.54 15.26
C GLN A 29 -12.22 -18.72 16.54
N GLU A 30 -11.33 -19.71 16.61
CA GLU A 30 -10.50 -19.94 17.79
C GLU A 30 -9.42 -18.87 17.92
N VAL A 31 -8.79 -18.54 16.81
CA VAL A 31 -7.79 -17.45 16.73
C VAL A 31 -8.45 -16.12 17.09
N ASP A 32 -9.56 -15.78 16.45
CA ASP A 32 -10.29 -14.52 16.70
C ASP A 32 -10.74 -14.41 18.17
N GLN A 33 -11.26 -15.49 18.77
CA GLN A 33 -11.61 -15.51 20.19
C GLN A 33 -10.40 -15.25 21.11
N LYS A 34 -9.23 -15.79 20.77
CA LYS A 34 -7.99 -15.56 21.53
C LYS A 34 -7.53 -14.11 21.39
N LEU A 35 -7.57 -13.55 20.17
CA LEU A 35 -7.24 -12.15 19.91
C LEU A 35 -8.19 -11.20 20.65
N PHE A 36 -9.49 -11.45 20.60
CA PHE A 36 -10.47 -10.70 21.38
C PHE A 36 -10.13 -10.72 22.87
N ALA A 37 -9.84 -11.89 23.45
CA ALA A 37 -9.51 -12.03 24.86
C ALA A 37 -8.22 -11.25 25.22
N ALA A 38 -7.17 -11.37 24.40
CA ALA A 38 -5.92 -10.68 24.60
C ALA A 38 -6.08 -9.16 24.46
N GLY A 39 -6.73 -8.69 23.40
CA GLY A 39 -6.96 -7.27 23.14
C GLY A 39 -7.79 -6.60 24.24
N MET A 40 -8.89 -7.21 24.68
CA MET A 40 -9.71 -6.67 25.76
C MET A 40 -8.96 -6.65 27.12
N SER A 41 -8.12 -7.64 27.37
CA SER A 41 -7.27 -7.66 28.58
C SER A 41 -6.21 -6.56 28.54
N ALA A 42 -5.53 -6.40 27.42
CA ALA A 42 -4.54 -5.36 27.22
C ALA A 42 -5.16 -3.97 27.37
N TYR A 43 -6.29 -3.73 26.68
CA TYR A 43 -6.97 -2.44 26.77
C TYR A 43 -7.36 -2.10 28.21
N TYR A 44 -7.97 -3.05 28.94
CA TYR A 44 -8.39 -2.85 30.33
C TYR A 44 -7.20 -2.59 31.28
N SER A 45 -6.04 -3.20 31.02
CA SER A 45 -4.88 -3.10 31.91
C SER A 45 -3.98 -1.90 31.62
N ILE A 46 -3.91 -1.46 30.35
CA ILE A 46 -3.01 -0.38 29.93
C ILE A 46 -3.70 0.99 29.98
N SER A 47 -4.99 1.05 29.63
CA SER A 47 -5.73 2.33 29.59
C SER A 47 -6.02 2.85 30.99
N PRO A 48 -5.94 4.18 31.22
CA PRO A 48 -6.50 4.83 32.39
C PRO A 48 -8.00 4.48 32.54
N LYS A 49 -8.46 4.31 33.76
CA LYS A 49 -9.81 3.80 34.01
C LYS A 49 -10.91 4.65 33.42
N GLU A 50 -10.73 5.95 33.39
CA GLU A 50 -11.64 6.93 32.79
C GLU A 50 -11.79 6.76 31.28
N TYR A 51 -10.84 6.10 30.61
CA TYR A 51 -10.86 5.82 29.18
C TYR A 51 -11.22 4.37 28.85
N VAL A 52 -11.70 3.61 29.81
CA VAL A 52 -12.19 2.23 29.60
C VAL A 52 -13.72 2.24 29.48
N PRO A 53 -14.29 1.87 28.32
CA PRO A 53 -15.74 1.75 28.15
C PRO A 53 -16.40 0.84 29.20
N GLU A 54 -17.60 1.21 29.65
CA GLU A 54 -18.34 0.45 30.66
C GLU A 54 -18.58 -1.02 30.24
N VAL A 55 -18.79 -1.26 28.94
CA VAL A 55 -18.96 -2.63 28.41
C VAL A 55 -17.75 -3.51 28.68
N ILE A 56 -16.55 -2.94 28.70
CA ILE A 56 -15.30 -3.67 29.01
C ILE A 56 -15.12 -3.79 30.51
N SER A 57 -15.16 -2.67 31.26
CA SER A 57 -14.97 -2.68 32.72
C SER A 57 -15.99 -3.59 33.41
N GLY A 58 -17.29 -3.47 33.07
CA GLY A 58 -18.34 -4.32 33.63
C GLY A 58 -18.18 -5.80 33.26
N ALA A 59 -17.69 -6.10 32.06
CA ALA A 59 -17.39 -7.49 31.69
C ALA A 59 -16.20 -8.05 32.46
N MET A 60 -15.13 -7.28 32.63
CA MET A 60 -13.93 -7.71 33.40
C MET A 60 -14.27 -7.92 34.86
N GLU A 61 -15.11 -7.09 35.47
CA GLU A 61 -15.61 -7.28 36.83
C GLU A 61 -16.48 -8.55 36.96
N LYS A 62 -17.37 -8.77 36.00
CA LYS A 62 -18.30 -9.92 36.00
C LYS A 62 -17.62 -11.26 35.79
N TYR A 63 -16.73 -11.33 34.82
CA TYR A 63 -16.11 -12.60 34.42
C TYR A 63 -14.75 -12.84 35.09
N LYS A 64 -14.16 -11.83 35.71
CA LYS A 64 -12.84 -11.88 36.41
C LYS A 64 -11.65 -12.16 35.49
N CYS A 65 -11.89 -12.49 34.24
CA CYS A 65 -10.85 -12.65 33.23
C CYS A 65 -11.43 -12.60 31.81
N SER A 66 -10.66 -12.08 30.86
CA SER A 66 -11.04 -11.94 29.47
C SER A 66 -11.29 -13.27 28.73
N PRO A 67 -10.54 -14.38 28.95
CA PRO A 67 -10.84 -15.65 28.27
C PRO A 67 -12.23 -16.23 28.58
N LYS A 68 -12.73 -16.10 29.82
CA LYS A 68 -14.09 -16.53 30.17
C LYS A 68 -15.13 -15.65 29.49
N TRP A 69 -14.88 -14.37 29.43
CA TRP A 69 -15.75 -13.43 28.73
C TRP A 69 -15.80 -13.74 27.24
N ALA A 70 -14.65 -13.84 26.58
CA ALA A 70 -14.54 -14.22 25.17
C ALA A 70 -15.30 -15.51 24.86
N LYS A 71 -15.04 -16.59 25.61
CA LYS A 71 -15.71 -17.87 25.41
C LYS A 71 -17.25 -17.76 25.51
N LYS A 72 -17.78 -16.98 26.44
CA LYS A 72 -19.25 -16.78 26.55
C LYS A 72 -19.81 -15.92 25.44
N THR A 73 -19.08 -14.90 25.01
CA THR A 73 -19.44 -13.99 23.94
C THR A 73 -19.50 -14.74 22.61
N TYR A 74 -18.44 -15.46 22.24
CA TYR A 74 -18.35 -16.22 21.00
C TYR A 74 -19.34 -17.39 20.92
N LYS A 75 -19.62 -18.04 22.05
CA LYS A 75 -20.64 -19.10 22.10
C LYS A 75 -22.05 -18.60 21.72
N LYS A 76 -22.35 -17.31 21.93
CA LYS A 76 -23.72 -16.77 21.78
C LYS A 76 -23.89 -15.86 20.56
N SER A 77 -22.83 -15.24 20.07
CA SER A 77 -22.93 -14.31 18.98
C SER A 77 -23.31 -15.00 17.67
N ILE A 78 -24.15 -14.33 16.90
CA ILE A 78 -24.50 -14.72 15.53
C ILE A 78 -23.39 -14.41 14.54
N PHE A 79 -22.51 -13.43 14.82
CA PHE A 79 -21.53 -12.91 13.86
C PHE A 79 -20.26 -13.76 13.73
N VAL A 80 -19.97 -14.64 14.66
CA VAL A 80 -18.73 -15.42 14.72
C VAL A 80 -18.90 -16.88 14.28
N ASN A 81 -20.02 -17.21 13.69
CA ASN A 81 -20.31 -18.58 13.22
C ASN A 81 -21.19 -18.52 11.98
N LYS A 82 -20.74 -19.18 10.91
CA LYS A 82 -21.36 -19.11 9.58
C LYS A 82 -22.82 -19.56 9.61
N GLU A 83 -23.10 -20.72 10.21
CA GLU A 83 -24.44 -21.30 10.23
C GLU A 83 -25.44 -20.40 10.99
N ARG A 84 -25.00 -19.84 12.12
CA ARG A 84 -25.81 -18.90 12.90
C ARG A 84 -26.10 -17.61 12.15
N LEU A 85 -25.09 -17.06 11.44
CA LEU A 85 -25.29 -15.87 10.65
C LEU A 85 -26.21 -16.12 9.46
N MET A 86 -26.01 -17.22 8.74
CA MET A 86 -26.90 -17.58 7.62
C MET A 86 -28.36 -17.78 8.06
N SER A 87 -28.60 -18.51 9.15
CA SER A 87 -29.93 -18.68 9.73
C SER A 87 -30.54 -17.36 10.23
N PHE A 88 -29.73 -16.46 10.75
CA PHE A 88 -30.19 -15.11 11.10
C PHE A 88 -30.63 -14.32 9.86
N LEU A 89 -29.90 -14.41 8.74
CA LEU A 89 -30.22 -13.72 7.48
C LEU A 89 -31.48 -14.28 6.78
N GLU A 90 -31.99 -15.43 7.18
CA GLU A 90 -33.29 -15.92 6.73
C GLU A 90 -34.49 -15.18 7.38
N SER A 91 -34.32 -14.73 8.63
CA SER A 91 -35.32 -13.97 9.37
C SER A 91 -34.64 -12.95 10.28
N PRO A 92 -34.12 -11.87 9.69
CA PRO A 92 -33.35 -10.84 10.42
C PRO A 92 -34.25 -10.05 11.38
N SER A 93 -33.69 -9.64 12.50
CA SER A 93 -34.41 -8.93 13.54
C SER A 93 -33.50 -7.94 14.26
N VAL A 94 -33.89 -6.69 14.32
CA VAL A 94 -33.21 -5.60 15.08
C VAL A 94 -33.01 -6.04 16.54
N LYS A 95 -34.01 -6.67 17.15
CA LYS A 95 -33.90 -7.15 18.53
C LYS A 95 -32.81 -8.21 18.71
N LYS A 96 -32.63 -9.12 17.73
CA LYS A 96 -31.55 -10.12 17.78
C LYS A 96 -30.19 -9.47 17.69
N ILE A 97 -30.02 -8.49 16.78
CA ILE A 97 -28.76 -7.72 16.65
C ILE A 97 -28.43 -6.96 17.94
N LYS A 98 -29.36 -6.13 18.42
CA LYS A 98 -29.17 -5.34 19.66
C LYS A 98 -28.90 -6.18 20.91
N ASN A 99 -29.31 -7.46 20.91
CA ASN A 99 -29.01 -8.38 22.00
C ASN A 99 -27.78 -9.26 21.80
N ASP A 100 -27.17 -9.22 20.62
CA ASP A 100 -25.95 -9.96 20.34
C ASP A 100 -24.78 -9.48 21.21
N PRO A 101 -24.01 -10.38 21.82
CA PRO A 101 -22.93 -9.97 22.72
C PRO A 101 -21.75 -9.30 22.02
N ILE A 102 -21.43 -9.65 20.76
CA ILE A 102 -20.37 -8.96 19.97
C ILE A 102 -20.87 -7.57 19.58
N TYR A 103 -22.11 -7.46 19.09
CA TYR A 103 -22.69 -6.16 18.78
C TYR A 103 -22.70 -5.21 19.99
N LYS A 104 -23.03 -5.71 21.19
CA LYS A 104 -22.97 -4.90 22.41
C LYS A 104 -21.57 -4.41 22.75
N VAL A 105 -20.56 -5.25 22.52
CA VAL A 105 -19.17 -4.82 22.72
C VAL A 105 -18.79 -3.74 21.71
N GLN A 106 -19.04 -4.01 20.43
CA GLN A 106 -18.74 -3.06 19.36
C GLN A 106 -19.45 -1.72 19.56
N SER A 107 -20.79 -1.73 19.75
CA SER A 107 -21.55 -0.51 19.93
C SER A 107 -21.12 0.25 21.19
N GLY A 108 -20.86 -0.44 22.30
CA GLY A 108 -20.40 0.20 23.51
C GLY A 108 -19.01 0.84 23.40
N ILE A 109 -18.11 0.26 22.61
CA ILE A 109 -16.81 0.87 22.30
C ILE A 109 -16.98 2.07 21.37
N LEU A 110 -17.78 1.96 20.31
CA LEU A 110 -18.02 3.05 19.38
C LEU A 110 -18.76 4.23 20.02
N ASP A 111 -19.77 3.94 20.81
CA ASP A 111 -20.50 4.98 21.57
C ASP A 111 -19.56 5.74 22.50
N PHE A 112 -18.67 5.05 23.17
CA PHE A 112 -17.64 5.66 24.03
C PHE A 112 -16.65 6.48 23.21
N TYR A 113 -16.19 5.94 22.09
CA TYR A 113 -15.27 6.65 21.19
C TYR A 113 -15.87 7.95 20.68
N PHE A 114 -17.08 7.90 20.10
CA PHE A 114 -17.70 9.09 19.50
C PHE A 114 -18.18 10.13 20.53
N ASN A 115 -18.67 9.69 21.68
CA ASN A 115 -19.25 10.59 22.67
C ASN A 115 -18.26 11.08 23.74
N VAL A 116 -17.13 10.37 23.95
CA VAL A 116 -16.16 10.70 24.99
C VAL A 116 -14.79 11.02 24.41
N LEU A 117 -14.19 10.08 23.63
CA LEU A 117 -12.81 10.24 23.18
C LEU A 117 -12.67 11.21 22.01
N SER A 118 -13.53 11.11 21.00
CA SER A 118 -13.45 11.94 19.80
C SER A 118 -13.55 13.45 20.09
N PRO A 119 -14.46 13.93 20.96
CA PRO A 119 -14.48 15.35 21.33
C PRO A 119 -13.19 15.84 21.98
N ILE A 120 -12.58 15.04 22.85
CA ILE A 120 -11.30 15.36 23.51
C ILE A 120 -10.17 15.39 22.49
N ASN A 121 -10.11 14.39 21.63
CA ASN A 121 -9.10 14.26 20.58
C ASN A 121 -9.17 15.42 19.59
N ASN A 122 -10.36 15.76 19.11
CA ASN A 122 -10.57 16.85 18.16
C ASN A 122 -10.09 18.22 18.70
N GLU A 123 -10.28 18.47 20.00
CA GLU A 123 -9.74 19.69 20.65
C GLU A 123 -8.21 19.67 20.67
N ALA A 124 -7.60 18.53 21.00
CA ALA A 124 -6.16 18.37 21.03
C ALA A 124 -5.55 18.47 19.62
N GLU A 125 -6.13 17.81 18.62
CA GLU A 125 -5.73 17.89 17.22
C GLU A 125 -5.77 19.31 16.67
N SER A 126 -6.83 20.06 16.97
CA SER A 126 -6.93 21.46 16.54
C SER A 126 -5.79 22.33 17.10
N LYS A 127 -5.39 22.11 18.35
CA LYS A 127 -4.24 22.79 18.96
C LYS A 127 -2.92 22.34 18.33
N LEU A 128 -2.77 21.04 18.10
CA LEU A 128 -1.58 20.45 17.47
C LEU A 128 -1.38 20.99 16.05
N MET A 129 -2.40 20.95 15.20
CA MET A 129 -2.34 21.50 13.83
C MET A 129 -1.91 22.98 13.81
N ASN A 130 -2.41 23.78 14.75
CA ASN A 130 -1.98 25.18 14.84
C ASN A 130 -0.52 25.31 15.27
N ALA A 131 -0.05 24.48 16.20
CA ALA A 131 1.34 24.46 16.66
C ALA A 131 2.28 24.00 15.55
N GLU A 132 1.94 22.97 14.83
CA GLU A 132 2.69 22.44 13.68
C GLU A 132 2.82 23.47 12.56
N ARG A 133 1.71 24.14 12.22
CA ARG A 133 1.74 25.24 11.23
C ARG A 133 2.71 26.36 11.63
N LEU A 134 2.75 26.73 12.91
CA LEU A 134 3.67 27.74 13.42
C LEU A 134 5.12 27.23 13.45
N LEU A 135 5.32 25.97 13.80
CA LEU A 135 6.63 25.32 13.78
C LEU A 135 7.21 25.30 12.35
N ILE A 136 6.44 24.82 11.38
CA ILE A 136 6.88 24.80 9.97
C ILE A 136 7.18 26.21 9.46
N LYS A 137 6.35 27.19 9.83
CA LYS A 137 6.63 28.59 9.48
C LYS A 137 7.97 29.06 10.05
N ALA A 138 8.25 28.77 11.32
CA ALA A 138 9.49 29.14 11.98
C ALA A 138 10.71 28.42 11.34
N LEU A 139 10.59 27.12 11.03
CA LEU A 139 11.62 26.35 10.38
C LEU A 139 11.96 26.91 8.97
N ARG A 140 10.95 27.28 8.20
CA ARG A 140 11.16 27.92 6.88
C ARG A 140 11.79 29.31 6.98
N GLU A 141 11.57 30.06 8.06
CA GLU A 141 12.26 31.32 8.31
C GLU A 141 13.71 31.10 8.78
N MET A 142 13.98 30.03 9.54
CA MET A 142 15.32 29.66 10.01
C MET A 142 16.20 29.05 8.89
N TYR A 143 15.59 28.31 7.98
CA TYR A 143 16.27 27.58 6.90
C TYR A 143 15.61 27.93 5.55
N PRO A 144 15.86 29.13 5.00
CA PRO A 144 15.16 29.62 3.80
C PRO A 144 15.43 28.78 2.55
N ASP A 145 16.57 28.11 2.49
CA ASP A 145 17.00 27.24 1.39
C ASP A 145 16.67 25.75 1.65
N GLY A 146 15.94 25.44 2.72
CA GLY A 146 15.55 24.08 3.08
C GLY A 146 14.35 23.60 2.30
N ASP A 147 14.34 22.32 1.94
CA ASP A 147 13.23 21.65 1.29
C ASP A 147 12.17 21.22 2.34
N PHE A 148 10.99 21.83 2.28
CA PHE A 148 9.87 21.55 3.15
C PHE A 148 8.66 21.11 2.32
N TYR A 149 8.63 19.84 1.96
CA TYR A 149 7.50 19.24 1.25
C TYR A 149 6.49 18.61 2.21
N SER A 150 5.28 18.40 1.75
CA SER A 150 4.21 17.83 2.56
C SER A 150 4.15 16.31 2.42
N ASP A 151 3.71 15.63 3.49
CA ASP A 151 3.32 14.24 3.43
C ASP A 151 2.13 13.98 2.48
N ALA A 152 1.83 12.70 2.23
CA ALA A 152 0.69 12.29 1.43
C ALA A 152 -0.63 12.81 2.01
N ASN A 153 -1.37 13.61 1.22
CA ASN A 153 -2.59 14.30 1.64
C ASN A 153 -3.72 14.17 0.61
N PHE A 154 -3.69 13.11 -0.21
CA PHE A 154 -4.64 12.84 -1.30
C PHE A 154 -4.65 13.90 -2.42
N THR A 155 -3.63 14.74 -2.51
CA THR A 155 -3.39 15.60 -3.67
C THR A 155 -2.28 15.02 -4.53
N MET A 156 -2.25 15.42 -5.82
CA MET A 156 -1.15 15.02 -6.70
C MET A 156 0.16 15.62 -6.20
N ARG A 157 1.16 14.76 -6.02
CA ARG A 157 2.53 15.13 -5.66
C ARG A 157 3.49 14.53 -6.67
N MET A 158 4.59 15.20 -6.90
CA MET A 158 5.69 14.68 -7.69
C MET A 158 6.91 14.52 -6.77
N THR A 159 7.47 13.32 -6.76
CA THR A 159 8.82 13.05 -6.24
C THR A 159 9.75 12.81 -7.41
N TYR A 160 11.01 13.17 -7.29
CA TYR A 160 11.99 12.96 -8.34
C TYR A 160 13.28 12.43 -7.74
N GLY A 161 14.05 11.74 -8.57
CA GLY A 161 15.30 11.11 -8.19
C GLY A 161 15.98 10.48 -9.40
N THR A 162 16.98 9.68 -9.13
CA THR A 162 17.75 8.93 -10.13
C THR A 162 17.77 7.46 -9.81
N VAL A 163 17.86 6.63 -10.85
CA VAL A 163 18.06 5.18 -10.72
C VAL A 163 19.49 4.94 -10.30
N ASN A 164 19.71 4.37 -9.12
CA ASN A 164 21.05 4.17 -8.55
C ASN A 164 21.10 2.91 -7.69
N SER A 165 22.20 2.19 -7.78
CA SER A 165 22.64 1.21 -6.78
C SER A 165 22.91 1.86 -5.42
N TYR A 166 23.05 1.10 -4.36
CA TYR A 166 23.46 1.64 -3.07
C TYR A 166 24.31 0.63 -2.27
N ILE A 167 25.08 1.17 -1.33
CA ILE A 167 25.91 0.38 -0.42
C ILE A 167 25.18 0.27 0.90
N ALA A 168 24.58 -0.90 1.17
CA ALA A 168 23.79 -1.13 2.38
C ALA A 168 24.65 -1.34 3.64
N ALA A 169 25.84 -1.92 3.48
CA ALA A 169 26.79 -2.19 4.55
C ALA A 169 28.19 -2.38 3.97
N ASP A 170 29.19 -2.53 4.84
CA ASP A 170 30.56 -2.85 4.42
C ASP A 170 30.56 -4.11 3.51
N ALA A 171 31.14 -3.96 2.30
CA ALA A 171 31.19 -4.99 1.26
C ALA A 171 29.83 -5.50 0.73
N VAL A 172 28.72 -4.79 0.96
CA VAL A 172 27.39 -5.14 0.45
C VAL A 172 26.88 -4.02 -0.44
N THR A 173 26.80 -4.30 -1.73
CA THR A 173 26.21 -3.39 -2.73
C THR A 173 24.99 -4.05 -3.35
N TYR A 174 23.87 -3.34 -3.35
CA TYR A 174 22.69 -3.72 -4.13
C TYR A 174 22.71 -3.00 -5.46
N ASP A 175 22.55 -3.77 -6.54
CA ASP A 175 22.45 -3.20 -7.87
C ASP A 175 21.09 -2.51 -8.08
N TYR A 176 21.01 -1.64 -9.08
CA TYR A 176 19.82 -0.82 -9.31
C TYR A 176 18.65 -1.58 -9.93
N TYR A 177 18.83 -2.82 -10.41
CA TYR A 177 17.75 -3.63 -10.97
C TYR A 177 17.85 -5.10 -10.58
N THR A 178 16.75 -5.82 -10.72
CA THR A 178 16.65 -7.27 -10.55
C THR A 178 16.09 -7.89 -11.81
N THR A 179 16.35 -9.20 -12.00
CA THR A 179 15.94 -9.95 -13.21
C THR A 179 15.02 -11.12 -12.88
N LEU A 180 14.40 -11.70 -13.90
CA LEU A 180 13.57 -12.89 -13.75
C LEU A 180 14.38 -14.08 -13.20
N GLU A 181 15.68 -14.14 -13.42
CA GLU A 181 16.56 -15.17 -12.81
C GLU A 181 16.44 -15.15 -11.27
N GLY A 182 16.42 -13.96 -10.65
CA GLY A 182 16.25 -13.82 -9.21
C GLY A 182 14.90 -14.31 -8.71
N VAL A 183 13.83 -14.22 -9.52
CA VAL A 183 12.51 -14.79 -9.19
C VAL A 183 12.58 -16.31 -9.20
N ILE A 184 13.18 -16.90 -10.25
CA ILE A 184 13.34 -18.36 -10.37
C ILE A 184 14.25 -18.91 -9.27
N ALA A 185 15.33 -18.22 -8.94
CA ALA A 185 16.26 -18.64 -7.88
C ALA A 185 15.62 -18.71 -6.48
N LYS A 186 14.56 -17.94 -6.25
CA LYS A 186 13.79 -17.93 -4.97
C LYS A 186 12.58 -18.87 -5.00
N MET A 187 12.31 -19.57 -6.09
CA MET A 187 11.14 -20.45 -6.24
C MET A 187 11.10 -21.52 -5.15
N ASP A 188 9.99 -21.61 -4.43
CA ASP A 188 9.72 -22.63 -3.42
C ASP A 188 8.24 -23.03 -3.47
N ASN A 189 7.97 -24.22 -3.98
CA ASN A 189 6.62 -24.76 -4.10
C ASN A 189 5.97 -25.14 -2.76
N THR A 190 6.73 -25.12 -1.67
CA THR A 190 6.21 -25.36 -0.31
C THR A 190 5.76 -24.10 0.40
N ASN A 191 6.16 -22.95 -0.11
CA ASN A 191 5.78 -21.63 0.42
C ASN A 191 4.91 -20.88 -0.61
N PRO A 192 3.62 -20.63 -0.32
CA PRO A 192 2.71 -19.95 -1.26
C PRO A 192 3.22 -18.61 -1.79
N GLU A 193 4.06 -17.90 -1.03
CA GLU A 193 4.62 -16.60 -1.43
C GLU A 193 5.69 -16.72 -2.52
N PHE A 194 6.30 -17.91 -2.68
CA PHE A 194 7.39 -18.17 -3.62
C PHE A 194 7.05 -19.19 -4.71
N VAL A 195 5.75 -19.49 -4.87
CA VAL A 195 5.29 -20.34 -5.99
C VAL A 195 5.39 -19.54 -7.28
N VAL A 196 6.15 -20.07 -8.25
CA VAL A 196 6.25 -19.50 -9.60
C VAL A 196 5.39 -20.33 -10.54
N PRO A 197 4.49 -19.73 -11.35
CA PRO A 197 3.67 -20.45 -12.33
C PRO A 197 4.54 -21.18 -13.36
N GLU A 198 4.17 -22.41 -13.73
CA GLU A 198 4.91 -23.24 -14.68
C GLU A 198 5.13 -22.55 -16.04
N MET A 199 4.16 -21.77 -16.50
CA MET A 199 4.26 -20.98 -17.73
C MET A 199 5.40 -19.96 -17.64
N LEU A 200 5.57 -19.29 -16.49
CA LEU A 200 6.65 -18.33 -16.30
C LEU A 200 8.03 -19.02 -16.26
N VAL A 201 8.10 -20.21 -15.65
CA VAL A 201 9.31 -21.03 -15.67
C VAL A 201 9.66 -21.44 -17.10
N SER A 202 8.68 -21.87 -17.90
CA SER A 202 8.91 -22.26 -19.31
C SER A 202 9.38 -21.07 -20.17
N LEU A 203 8.84 -19.88 -19.95
CA LEU A 203 9.29 -18.66 -20.63
C LEU A 203 10.72 -18.27 -20.24
N TYR A 204 11.08 -18.46 -18.97
CA TYR A 204 12.45 -18.26 -18.50
C TYR A 204 13.43 -19.26 -19.14
N GLU A 205 13.11 -20.55 -19.14
CA GLU A 205 13.97 -21.62 -19.70
C GLU A 205 14.18 -21.44 -21.20
N SER A 206 13.13 -21.05 -21.93
CA SER A 206 13.19 -20.78 -23.37
C SER A 206 13.80 -19.44 -23.74
N LYS A 207 13.95 -18.53 -22.77
CA LYS A 207 14.31 -17.12 -22.96
C LYS A 207 13.41 -16.39 -23.95
N ASP A 208 12.14 -16.78 -24.02
CA ASP A 208 11.16 -16.11 -24.88
C ASP A 208 10.66 -14.82 -24.21
N TYR A 209 11.54 -13.84 -24.12
CA TYR A 209 11.25 -12.54 -23.54
C TYR A 209 10.74 -11.50 -24.56
N GLY A 210 10.71 -11.84 -25.85
CA GLY A 210 10.34 -10.91 -26.92
C GLY A 210 11.22 -9.66 -26.91
N ASN A 211 10.61 -8.50 -27.07
CA ASN A 211 11.31 -7.22 -27.09
C ASN A 211 11.51 -6.61 -25.68
N TYR A 212 11.25 -7.38 -24.62
CA TYR A 212 11.28 -6.88 -23.24
C TYR A 212 12.61 -7.17 -22.51
N ALA A 213 13.51 -7.95 -23.12
CA ALA A 213 14.86 -8.16 -22.60
C ALA A 213 15.70 -6.88 -22.67
N ASN A 214 16.66 -6.76 -21.76
CA ASN A 214 17.73 -5.76 -21.88
C ASN A 214 18.80 -6.19 -22.91
N GLU A 215 19.83 -5.37 -23.09
CA GLU A 215 20.91 -5.62 -24.05
C GLU A 215 21.74 -6.87 -23.71
N ASP A 216 21.76 -7.28 -22.44
CA ASP A 216 22.43 -8.49 -21.97
C ASP A 216 21.57 -9.76 -22.16
N GLY A 217 20.34 -9.60 -22.69
CA GLY A 217 19.38 -10.70 -22.89
C GLY A 217 18.69 -11.16 -21.61
N GLU A 218 18.68 -10.35 -20.57
CA GLU A 218 17.99 -10.60 -19.32
C GLU A 218 16.62 -9.88 -19.32
N LEU A 219 15.65 -10.40 -18.58
CA LEU A 219 14.38 -9.74 -18.36
C LEU A 219 14.41 -8.98 -17.03
N PRO A 220 14.50 -7.65 -17.03
CA PRO A 220 14.39 -6.83 -15.82
C PRO A 220 13.02 -6.99 -15.17
N VAL A 221 12.98 -7.06 -13.83
CA VAL A 221 11.73 -7.21 -13.06
C VAL A 221 11.43 -5.96 -12.24
N CYS A 222 12.40 -5.49 -11.47
CA CYS A 222 12.29 -4.29 -10.66
C CYS A 222 13.54 -3.45 -10.79
N PHE A 223 13.41 -2.16 -10.55
CA PHE A 223 14.53 -1.25 -10.37
C PHE A 223 14.34 -0.36 -9.14
N ILE A 224 15.42 0.27 -8.70
CA ILE A 224 15.41 1.16 -7.53
C ILE A 224 15.87 2.55 -7.91
N SER A 225 15.29 3.55 -7.24
CA SER A 225 15.63 4.95 -7.39
C SER A 225 15.64 5.66 -6.03
N ASN A 226 16.36 6.78 -5.93
CA ASN A 226 16.45 7.55 -4.68
C ASN A 226 15.32 8.57 -4.49
N ASN A 227 14.16 8.31 -5.07
CA ASN A 227 12.95 9.08 -4.80
C ASN A 227 12.53 8.93 -3.34
N ASP A 228 12.18 10.04 -2.69
CA ASP A 228 11.52 10.02 -1.40
C ASP A 228 10.04 9.66 -1.59
N ILE A 229 9.61 8.57 -0.94
CA ILE A 229 8.26 8.03 -1.01
C ILE A 229 7.71 7.74 0.38
N THR A 230 6.39 7.74 0.49
CA THR A 230 5.67 7.34 1.71
C THR A 230 4.42 6.55 1.34
N GLY A 231 3.65 6.09 2.33
CA GLY A 231 2.36 5.44 2.11
C GLY A 231 1.45 6.28 1.22
N GLY A 232 0.88 5.65 0.17
CA GLY A 232 0.09 6.31 -0.88
C GLY A 232 0.81 6.40 -2.24
N ASN A 233 2.13 6.23 -2.30
CA ASN A 233 2.87 6.16 -3.55
C ASN A 233 2.72 4.81 -4.27
N SER A 234 2.26 3.77 -3.58
CA SER A 234 2.06 2.44 -4.18
C SER A 234 1.08 2.50 -5.36
N GLY A 235 1.50 1.94 -6.52
CA GLY A 235 0.75 1.99 -7.77
C GLY A 235 0.97 3.27 -8.58
N SER A 236 1.81 4.19 -8.14
CA SER A 236 2.10 5.43 -8.89
C SER A 236 2.95 5.16 -10.13
N PRO A 237 2.69 5.87 -11.25
CA PRO A 237 3.50 5.77 -12.44
C PRO A 237 4.88 6.38 -12.21
N VAL A 238 5.92 5.67 -12.65
CA VAL A 238 7.29 6.19 -12.71
C VAL A 238 7.58 6.62 -14.13
N LEU A 239 7.92 7.89 -14.30
CA LEU A 239 8.17 8.48 -15.60
C LEU A 239 9.63 8.87 -15.72
N ASN A 240 10.19 8.74 -16.91
CA ASN A 240 11.51 9.29 -17.21
C ASN A 240 11.45 10.80 -17.52
N GLY A 241 12.59 11.43 -17.81
CA GLY A 241 12.69 12.85 -18.11
C GLY A 241 11.92 13.31 -19.37
N TYR A 242 11.50 12.38 -20.22
CA TYR A 242 10.68 12.64 -21.40
C TYR A 242 9.18 12.43 -21.17
N GLY A 243 8.78 11.98 -19.96
CA GLY A 243 7.40 11.68 -19.60
C GLY A 243 6.93 10.27 -20.02
N HIS A 244 7.83 9.40 -20.46
CA HIS A 244 7.49 8.02 -20.78
C HIS A 244 7.38 7.18 -19.51
N LEU A 245 6.38 6.30 -19.45
CA LEU A 245 6.17 5.36 -18.36
C LEU A 245 7.28 4.29 -18.40
N VAL A 246 8.09 4.24 -17.36
CA VAL A 246 9.20 3.29 -17.23
C VAL A 246 8.98 2.27 -16.10
N GLY A 247 7.99 2.50 -15.24
CA GLY A 247 7.70 1.58 -14.15
C GLY A 247 6.49 1.98 -13.32
N CYS A 248 6.25 1.18 -12.28
CA CYS A 248 5.22 1.39 -11.29
C CYS A 248 5.84 1.26 -9.89
N ALA A 249 5.80 2.33 -9.10
CA ALA A 249 6.30 2.31 -7.73
C ALA A 249 5.40 1.46 -6.84
N PHE A 250 5.98 0.64 -5.95
CA PHE A 250 5.17 -0.21 -5.08
C PHE A 250 5.69 -0.35 -3.65
N ASP A 251 6.98 -0.14 -3.40
CA ASP A 251 7.56 -0.31 -2.06
C ASP A 251 8.83 0.52 -1.86
N GLY A 252 9.32 0.54 -0.63
CA GLY A 252 10.65 1.03 -0.27
C GLY A 252 11.59 -0.13 0.08
N ASN A 253 12.89 0.10 -0.02
CA ASN A 253 13.86 -0.87 0.48
C ASN A 253 13.85 -0.93 2.02
N TRP A 254 14.55 -1.91 2.60
CA TRP A 254 14.58 -2.08 4.05
C TRP A 254 15.06 -0.82 4.80
N GLU A 255 16.03 -0.12 4.25
CA GLU A 255 16.60 1.10 4.79
C GLU A 255 15.63 2.30 4.75
N ALA A 256 14.56 2.22 3.94
CA ALA A 256 13.53 3.25 3.87
C ALA A 256 12.52 3.21 5.04
N MET A 257 12.62 2.23 5.96
CA MET A 257 11.71 2.10 7.12
C MET A 257 11.73 3.33 8.05
N SER A 258 12.80 4.11 8.05
CA SER A 258 12.92 5.36 8.82
C SER A 258 12.57 6.62 8.01
N GLY A 259 12.15 6.48 6.77
CA GLY A 259 11.93 7.59 5.82
C GLY A 259 10.93 8.64 6.32
N ASP A 260 9.87 8.21 7.00
CA ASP A 260 8.88 9.13 7.57
C ASP A 260 9.45 10.01 8.72
N ILE A 261 10.61 9.65 9.28
CA ILE A 261 11.28 10.43 10.32
C ILE A 261 12.40 11.28 9.71
N ALA A 262 13.24 10.67 8.88
CA ALA A 262 14.36 11.32 8.21
C ALA A 262 14.70 10.56 6.91
N PHE A 263 14.69 11.28 5.79
CA PHE A 263 15.07 10.73 4.50
C PHE A 263 16.60 10.75 4.34
N GLU A 264 17.18 9.58 4.05
CA GLU A 264 18.61 9.39 3.79
C GLU A 264 18.84 8.97 2.34
N PRO A 265 19.13 9.91 1.43
CA PRO A 265 19.21 9.67 -0.02
C PRO A 265 20.30 8.66 -0.43
N GLU A 266 21.33 8.46 0.40
CA GLU A 266 22.39 7.48 0.14
C GLU A 266 21.93 6.03 0.36
N LEU A 267 20.95 5.79 1.22
CA LEU A 267 20.50 4.46 1.62
C LEU A 267 19.08 4.13 1.17
N GLN A 268 18.18 5.09 1.24
CA GLN A 268 16.77 4.86 0.99
C GLN A 268 16.47 4.80 -0.50
N ARG A 269 15.68 3.81 -0.90
CA ARG A 269 15.30 3.58 -2.31
C ARG A 269 13.81 3.28 -2.43
N CYS A 270 13.21 3.90 -3.42
CA CYS A 270 11.93 3.49 -3.98
C CYS A 270 12.14 2.26 -4.86
N ILE A 271 11.31 1.24 -4.70
CA ILE A 271 11.30 0.04 -5.53
C ILE A 271 10.14 0.15 -6.51
N SER A 272 10.46 -0.04 -7.80
CA SER A 272 9.48 0.04 -8.88
C SER A 272 9.52 -1.21 -9.74
N VAL A 273 8.36 -1.71 -10.13
CA VAL A 273 8.26 -2.75 -11.17
C VAL A 273 8.67 -2.14 -12.50
N ASP A 274 9.54 -2.80 -13.24
CA ASP A 274 9.97 -2.36 -14.58
C ASP A 274 8.80 -2.50 -15.59
N ALA A 275 8.56 -1.47 -16.38
CA ALA A 275 7.50 -1.48 -17.39
C ALA A 275 7.66 -2.64 -18.38
N ARG A 276 8.89 -3.04 -18.70
CA ARG A 276 9.17 -4.19 -19.57
C ARG A 276 8.66 -5.51 -18.99
N TYR A 277 8.76 -5.68 -17.67
CA TYR A 277 8.18 -6.85 -17.01
C TYR A 277 6.65 -6.84 -17.03
N ILE A 278 6.04 -5.69 -16.81
CA ILE A 278 4.57 -5.55 -16.91
C ILE A 278 4.10 -5.92 -18.33
N LEU A 279 4.74 -5.39 -19.34
CA LEU A 279 4.41 -5.67 -20.74
C LEU A 279 4.66 -7.14 -21.11
N PHE A 280 5.76 -7.73 -20.65
CA PHE A 280 6.05 -9.15 -20.82
C PHE A 280 4.96 -10.04 -20.20
N ILE A 281 4.50 -9.73 -19.01
CA ILE A 281 3.39 -10.48 -18.37
C ILE A 281 2.09 -10.33 -19.17
N ILE A 282 1.78 -9.16 -19.69
CA ILE A 282 0.57 -8.94 -20.51
C ILE A 282 0.68 -9.73 -21.83
N ASP A 283 1.79 -9.61 -22.53
CA ASP A 283 2.00 -10.17 -23.87
C ASP A 283 2.29 -11.68 -23.82
N LYS A 284 3.42 -12.06 -23.22
CA LYS A 284 3.94 -13.42 -23.30
C LYS A 284 3.31 -14.38 -22.31
N PHE A 285 3.08 -13.93 -21.08
CA PHE A 285 2.51 -14.79 -20.05
C PHE A 285 0.98 -14.90 -20.17
N ALA A 286 0.28 -13.78 -20.31
CA ALA A 286 -1.18 -13.76 -20.40
C ALA A 286 -1.71 -13.88 -21.84
N GLY A 287 -0.88 -13.67 -22.87
CA GLY A 287 -1.30 -13.70 -24.28
C GLY A 287 -2.29 -12.58 -24.64
N ALA A 288 -2.34 -11.50 -23.87
CA ALA A 288 -3.27 -10.39 -24.05
C ALA A 288 -2.72 -9.33 -25.03
N THR A 289 -2.31 -9.75 -26.21
CA THR A 289 -1.65 -8.92 -27.24
C THR A 289 -2.49 -7.70 -27.65
N HIS A 290 -3.82 -7.83 -27.59
CA HIS A 290 -4.73 -6.71 -27.90
C HIS A 290 -4.52 -5.48 -26.99
N ILE A 291 -4.03 -5.67 -25.75
CA ILE A 291 -3.68 -4.56 -24.85
C ILE A 291 -2.40 -3.89 -25.33
N ILE A 292 -1.40 -4.69 -25.77
CA ILE A 292 -0.14 -4.17 -26.31
C ILE A 292 -0.40 -3.37 -27.59
N ASP A 293 -1.30 -3.83 -28.46
CA ASP A 293 -1.67 -3.17 -29.71
C ASP A 293 -2.30 -1.77 -29.51
N GLU A 294 -2.84 -1.49 -28.32
CA GLU A 294 -3.38 -0.18 -27.95
C GLU A 294 -2.33 0.79 -27.41
N LEU A 295 -1.12 0.33 -27.10
CA LEU A 295 -0.05 1.12 -26.51
C LEU A 295 0.92 1.66 -27.55
N THR A 296 1.48 2.83 -27.27
CA THR A 296 2.64 3.34 -28.00
C THR A 296 3.90 2.92 -27.24
N LEU A 297 4.60 1.94 -27.79
CA LEU A 297 5.87 1.47 -27.22
C LEU A 297 7.02 2.34 -27.74
N ILE A 298 7.87 2.78 -26.83
CA ILE A 298 9.08 3.57 -27.12
C ILE A 298 10.27 2.65 -26.91
N ASP A 299 11.11 2.51 -27.92
CA ASP A 299 12.33 1.72 -27.89
C ASP A 299 13.60 2.61 -27.85
N SER A 300 14.76 1.97 -27.85
CA SER A 300 16.06 2.67 -27.80
C SER A 300 16.28 3.59 -29.01
N SER A 301 15.75 3.25 -30.19
CA SER A 301 15.96 4.05 -31.40
C SER A 301 15.34 5.46 -31.28
N TRP A 302 14.24 5.57 -30.56
CA TRP A 302 13.61 6.87 -30.31
C TRP A 302 14.55 7.80 -29.48
N TYR A 303 15.25 7.24 -28.48
CA TYR A 303 16.17 8.02 -27.65
C TYR A 303 17.41 8.43 -28.45
N GLU A 304 17.95 7.54 -29.27
CA GLU A 304 19.07 7.84 -30.18
C GLU A 304 18.72 8.99 -31.14
N GLU A 305 17.50 8.99 -31.71
CA GLU A 305 17.02 10.07 -32.56
C GLU A 305 16.92 11.42 -31.80
N GLN A 306 16.49 11.39 -30.53
CA GLN A 306 16.42 12.62 -29.72
C GLN A 306 17.82 13.16 -29.38
N GLU A 307 18.76 12.29 -29.03
CA GLU A 307 20.15 12.69 -28.76
C GLU A 307 20.82 13.33 -30.01
N ILE A 308 20.61 12.72 -31.16
CA ILE A 308 21.11 13.28 -32.44
C ILE A 308 20.45 14.65 -32.72
N ALA A 309 19.14 14.77 -32.56
CA ALA A 309 18.44 16.02 -32.77
C ALA A 309 18.95 17.14 -31.82
N GLN A 310 19.13 16.80 -30.54
CA GLN A 310 19.66 17.75 -29.55
C GLN A 310 21.11 18.17 -29.85
N ALA A 311 21.95 17.25 -30.29
CA ALA A 311 23.33 17.54 -30.69
C ALA A 311 23.37 18.51 -31.89
N LEU A 312 22.55 18.27 -32.90
CA LEU A 312 22.42 19.15 -34.07
C LEU A 312 21.90 20.55 -33.70
N GLU A 313 20.93 20.64 -32.78
CA GLU A 313 20.43 21.92 -32.29
C GLU A 313 21.51 22.70 -31.54
N ASN A 314 22.30 22.05 -30.69
CA ASN A 314 23.41 22.65 -29.97
C ASN A 314 24.48 23.15 -30.93
N GLU A 315 24.88 22.37 -31.95
CA GLU A 315 25.82 22.79 -32.97
C GLU A 315 25.34 24.04 -33.76
N MET A 316 24.04 24.08 -34.05
CA MET A 316 23.40 25.20 -34.73
C MET A 316 23.42 26.46 -33.86
N ILE A 317 23.15 26.34 -32.56
CA ILE A 317 23.21 27.43 -31.60
C ILE A 317 24.66 27.96 -31.49
N ASP A 318 25.63 27.07 -31.35
CA ASP A 318 27.06 27.45 -31.27
C ASP A 318 27.54 28.14 -32.52
N SER A 319 27.12 27.74 -33.71
CA SER A 319 27.43 28.38 -34.97
C SER A 319 26.87 29.80 -35.05
N LEU A 320 25.64 30.01 -34.61
CA LEU A 320 25.01 31.33 -34.57
C LEU A 320 25.67 32.28 -33.58
N VAL A 321 26.09 31.79 -32.42
CA VAL A 321 26.80 32.58 -31.40
C VAL A 321 28.20 32.99 -31.88
N ASN A 322 28.90 32.12 -32.62
CA ASN A 322 30.23 32.42 -33.18
C ASN A 322 30.13 33.42 -34.33
N ASP A 323 29.12 33.31 -35.20
CA ASP A 323 28.90 34.30 -36.30
C ASP A 323 28.60 35.71 -35.79
N ASP A 324 27.93 35.85 -34.64
CA ASP A 324 27.65 37.15 -34.01
C ASP A 324 28.88 37.74 -33.31
N ASN A 325 29.85 36.90 -32.88
CA ASN A 325 31.09 37.34 -32.28
C ASN A 325 32.14 37.79 -33.34
N GLU A 326 32.11 37.24 -34.55
CA GLU A 326 32.97 37.66 -35.65
C GLU A 326 32.50 38.97 -36.32
N LYS A 327 31.26 39.39 -36.08
CA LYS A 327 30.69 40.64 -36.62
C LYS A 327 30.82 41.85 -35.68
N LYS A 328 31.41 41.69 -34.51
CA LYS A 328 31.74 42.76 -33.56
C LYS A 328 33.22 43.09 -33.58
#